data_6bbc6bbe03373d5b98afff62171e8515
#
_entry.id   6bbc6bbe03373d5b98afff62171e8515
#
_cell.length_a   1.000
_cell.length_b   1.000
_cell.length_c   1.000
_cell.angle_alpha   90.00
_cell.angle_beta   90.00
_cell.angle_gamma   90.00
#
_symmetry.space_group_name_H-M   'P 1'
#
loop_
_entity.id
_entity.type
_entity.pdbx_description
1 polymer ?
#
loop_
_entity_poly.entity_id
_entity_poly.type
_entity_poly.pdbx_seq_one_letter_code
_entity_poly.pdbx_strand_id
1 'polypeptide(L)'
;ACLTGLSPSIVRASVMSAALLLHRHFGRQPDTLNGLALAFIVSLLMRPLDLFTVGFQLSFGAVFGILTVGWQLQRILLRRLPRGLPSRIGWLLSWVIRAAAASVGATAGTLPVLAASFNQITVFSILLNILVIPLASAAIALVFACTLMGLVFAPAAAVVAYIPMVMIHGMTAVIGWAAGLPGMAITVPSPPWYIVLACYALLFLGSKYMLANVRLKAAAGAALAFAALAA
;
A
#
# COMPACT_ATOMS: atom_id res chain seq x y z
N ALA A 1 -17.79 -6.37 -5.69
CA ALA A 1 -17.23 -6.91 -6.94
C ALA A 1 -18.27 -6.93 -8.07
N CYS A 2 -19.49 -7.44 -7.82
CA CYS A 2 -20.53 -7.52 -8.87
C CYS A 2 -20.99 -6.13 -9.37
N LEU A 3 -21.12 -5.13 -8.49
CA LEU A 3 -21.57 -3.77 -8.82
C LEU A 3 -20.56 -2.96 -9.66
N THR A 4 -19.31 -3.36 -9.68
CA THR A 4 -18.21 -2.59 -10.30
C THR A 4 -17.61 -3.25 -11.52
N GLY A 5 -18.31 -4.24 -12.11
CA GLY A 5 -17.89 -4.92 -13.33
C GLY A 5 -16.66 -5.81 -13.17
N LEU A 6 -16.39 -6.37 -11.97
CA LEU A 6 -15.30 -7.32 -11.69
C LEU A 6 -13.91 -6.78 -12.07
N SER A 7 -13.66 -5.49 -11.83
CA SER A 7 -12.31 -4.95 -12.09
C SER A 7 -11.24 -5.74 -11.32
N PRO A 8 -10.06 -6.00 -11.89
CA PRO A 8 -9.03 -6.84 -11.28
C PRO A 8 -8.62 -6.37 -9.87
N SER A 9 -8.60 -5.06 -9.62
CA SER A 9 -8.25 -4.51 -8.30
C SER A 9 -9.28 -4.84 -7.22
N ILE A 10 -10.58 -4.83 -7.57
CA ILE A 10 -11.66 -5.13 -6.63
C ILE A 10 -11.70 -6.63 -6.33
N VAL A 11 -11.50 -7.47 -7.34
CA VAL A 11 -11.41 -8.93 -7.13
C VAL A 11 -10.28 -9.25 -6.15
N ARG A 12 -9.08 -8.69 -6.34
CA ARG A 12 -7.95 -8.89 -5.43
C ARG A 12 -8.26 -8.44 -3.99
N ALA A 13 -8.80 -7.23 -3.84
CA ALA A 13 -9.18 -6.71 -2.52
C ALA A 13 -10.23 -7.60 -1.84
N SER A 14 -11.22 -8.09 -2.59
CA SER A 14 -12.27 -8.98 -2.08
C SER A 14 -11.70 -10.33 -1.66
N VAL A 15 -10.79 -10.92 -2.45
CA VAL A 15 -10.14 -12.21 -2.10
C VAL A 15 -9.25 -12.05 -0.88
N MET A 16 -8.46 -10.97 -0.79
CA MET A 16 -7.63 -10.68 0.40
C MET A 16 -8.49 -10.51 1.65
N SER A 17 -9.58 -9.74 1.55
CA SER A 17 -10.49 -9.52 2.67
C SER A 17 -11.19 -10.82 3.11
N ALA A 18 -11.64 -11.64 2.16
CA ALA A 18 -12.26 -12.93 2.43
C ALA A 18 -11.26 -13.88 3.12
N ALA A 19 -10.01 -13.94 2.63
CA ALA A 19 -8.96 -14.75 3.25
C ALA A 19 -8.68 -14.34 4.70
N LEU A 20 -8.62 -13.02 4.99
CA LEU A 20 -8.42 -12.52 6.34
C LEU A 20 -9.60 -12.83 7.26
N LEU A 21 -10.83 -12.72 6.77
CA LEU A 21 -12.04 -13.05 7.54
C LEU A 21 -12.11 -14.54 7.85
N LEU A 22 -11.79 -15.40 6.88
CA LEU A 22 -11.73 -16.85 7.08
C LEU A 22 -10.69 -17.24 8.13
N HIS A 23 -9.48 -16.67 8.09
CA HIS A 23 -8.44 -16.91 9.10
C HIS A 23 -8.93 -16.54 10.50
N ARG A 24 -9.63 -15.42 10.65
CA ARG A 24 -10.21 -14.99 11.93
C ARG A 24 -11.31 -15.94 12.40
N HIS A 25 -12.14 -16.44 11.50
CA HIS A 25 -13.21 -17.37 11.82
C HIS A 25 -12.69 -18.71 12.34
N PHE A 26 -11.59 -19.22 11.77
CA PHE A 26 -10.96 -20.47 12.21
C PHE A 26 -10.05 -20.33 13.45
N GLY A 27 -10.10 -19.18 14.15
CA GLY A 27 -9.34 -18.98 15.40
C GLY A 27 -7.82 -18.99 15.24
N ARG A 28 -7.29 -19.02 14.02
CA ARG A 28 -5.86 -18.93 13.73
C ARG A 28 -5.43 -17.48 13.70
N GLN A 29 -4.23 -17.20 14.22
CA GLN A 29 -3.65 -15.86 14.06
C GLN A 29 -3.50 -15.58 12.55
N PRO A 30 -4.09 -14.48 12.03
CA PRO A 30 -4.05 -14.18 10.61
C PRO A 30 -2.61 -13.87 10.20
N ASP A 31 -1.96 -14.82 9.55
CA ASP A 31 -0.70 -14.54 8.88
C ASP A 31 -1.02 -13.84 7.56
N THR A 32 -0.83 -12.50 7.58
CA THR A 32 -1.21 -11.62 6.48
C THR A 32 -0.45 -11.96 5.19
N LEU A 33 0.76 -12.55 5.31
CA LEU A 33 1.54 -12.99 4.16
C LEU A 33 0.89 -14.21 3.48
N ASN A 34 0.38 -15.17 4.27
CA ASN A 34 -0.35 -16.32 3.73
C ASN A 34 -1.65 -15.87 3.04
N GLY A 35 -2.33 -14.86 3.60
CA GLY A 35 -3.49 -14.25 2.95
C GLY A 35 -3.14 -13.58 1.62
N LEU A 36 -1.99 -12.89 1.54
CA LEU A 36 -1.49 -12.30 0.31
C LEU A 36 -1.14 -13.38 -0.72
N ALA A 37 -0.46 -14.45 -0.30
CA ALA A 37 -0.09 -15.58 -1.16
C ALA A 37 -1.33 -16.31 -1.72
N LEU A 38 -2.34 -16.54 -0.88
CA LEU A 38 -3.61 -17.13 -1.31
C LEU A 38 -4.30 -16.24 -2.35
N ALA A 39 -4.38 -14.92 -2.09
CA ALA A 39 -4.98 -13.98 -3.02
C ALA A 39 -4.22 -13.93 -4.35
N PHE A 40 -2.89 -14.05 -4.32
CA PHE A 40 -2.04 -14.11 -5.49
C PHE A 40 -2.37 -15.35 -6.34
N ILE A 41 -2.39 -16.53 -5.71
CA ILE A 41 -2.71 -17.80 -6.39
C ILE A 41 -4.12 -17.76 -6.99
N VAL A 42 -5.14 -17.37 -6.21
CA VAL A 42 -6.53 -17.30 -6.68
C VAL A 42 -6.67 -16.32 -7.85
N SER A 43 -6.01 -15.15 -7.78
CA SER A 43 -6.06 -14.18 -8.87
C SER A 43 -5.44 -14.73 -10.16
N LEU A 44 -4.32 -15.46 -10.07
CA LEU A 44 -3.67 -16.08 -11.22
C LEU A 44 -4.45 -17.26 -11.79
N LEU A 45 -5.13 -18.03 -10.95
CA LEU A 45 -6.02 -19.11 -11.43
C LEU A 45 -7.21 -18.54 -12.22
N MET A 46 -7.73 -17.39 -11.81
CA MET A 46 -8.83 -16.72 -12.53
C MET A 46 -8.37 -16.05 -13.82
N ARG A 47 -7.21 -15.40 -13.79
CA ARG A 47 -6.66 -14.63 -14.93
C ARG A 47 -5.13 -14.68 -14.92
N PRO A 48 -4.50 -15.68 -15.53
CA PRO A 48 -3.04 -15.84 -15.50
C PRO A 48 -2.28 -14.68 -16.16
N LEU A 49 -2.85 -14.06 -17.19
CA LEU A 49 -2.25 -12.92 -17.89
C LEU A 49 -2.20 -11.63 -17.06
N ASP A 50 -2.98 -11.54 -15.99
CA ASP A 50 -2.96 -10.38 -15.09
C ASP A 50 -1.59 -10.17 -14.43
N LEU A 51 -0.76 -11.22 -14.32
CA LEU A 51 0.61 -11.14 -13.80
C LEU A 51 1.45 -10.07 -14.52
N PHE A 52 1.25 -9.91 -15.81
CA PHE A 52 1.99 -8.96 -16.64
C PHE A 52 1.38 -7.56 -16.64
N THR A 53 0.21 -7.38 -16.03
CA THR A 53 -0.40 -6.06 -15.92
C THR A 53 0.25 -5.24 -14.81
N VAL A 54 0.59 -3.97 -15.11
CA VAL A 54 1.18 -3.03 -14.15
C VAL A 54 0.30 -2.89 -12.91
N GLY A 55 -1.02 -2.85 -13.08
CA GLY A 55 -1.97 -2.75 -11.96
C GLY A 55 -1.91 -3.95 -11.00
N PHE A 56 -1.68 -5.15 -11.49
CA PHE A 56 -1.48 -6.35 -10.67
C PHE A 56 -0.18 -6.23 -9.87
N GLN A 57 0.92 -5.95 -10.57
CA GLN A 57 2.24 -5.84 -9.96
C GLN A 57 2.30 -4.74 -8.89
N LEU A 58 1.73 -3.55 -9.16
CA LEU A 58 1.65 -2.46 -8.19
C LEU A 58 0.81 -2.82 -6.96
N SER A 59 -0.32 -3.49 -7.16
CA SER A 59 -1.20 -3.88 -6.05
C SER A 59 -0.55 -4.88 -5.10
N PHE A 60 0.03 -5.95 -5.64
CA PHE A 60 0.72 -6.97 -4.83
C PHE A 60 2.04 -6.43 -4.27
N GLY A 61 2.78 -5.65 -5.05
CA GLY A 61 4.00 -4.96 -4.60
C GLY A 61 3.75 -4.02 -3.43
N ALA A 62 2.69 -3.21 -3.49
CA ALA A 62 2.33 -2.31 -2.39
C ALA A 62 2.05 -3.07 -1.09
N VAL A 63 1.19 -4.11 -1.15
CA VAL A 63 0.85 -4.91 0.04
C VAL A 63 2.09 -5.63 0.57
N PHE A 64 2.89 -6.22 -0.30
CA PHE A 64 4.15 -6.87 0.08
C PHE A 64 5.12 -5.90 0.76
N GLY A 65 5.28 -4.68 0.24
CA GLY A 65 6.10 -3.64 0.83
C GLY A 65 5.58 -3.19 2.21
N ILE A 66 4.26 -3.05 2.39
CA ILE A 66 3.65 -2.75 3.69
C ILE A 66 3.96 -3.85 4.71
N LEU A 67 3.83 -5.13 4.32
CA LEU A 67 4.05 -6.27 5.20
C LEU A 67 5.51 -6.49 5.58
N THR A 68 6.44 -6.09 4.71
CA THR A 68 7.88 -6.25 4.92
C THR A 68 8.49 -5.01 5.56
N VAL A 69 8.61 -3.92 4.81
CA VAL A 69 9.24 -2.66 5.23
C VAL A 69 8.35 -1.88 6.18
N GLY A 70 7.07 -1.71 5.81
CA GLY A 70 6.12 -0.90 6.59
C GLY A 70 5.96 -1.43 8.01
N TRP A 71 5.77 -2.74 8.18
CA TRP A 71 5.64 -3.36 9.51
C TRP A 71 6.89 -3.19 10.37
N GLN A 72 8.09 -3.33 9.79
CA GLN A 72 9.35 -3.14 10.53
C GLN A 72 9.53 -1.69 10.97
N LEU A 73 9.32 -0.75 10.04
CA LEU A 73 9.42 0.68 10.31
C LEU A 73 8.44 1.11 11.40
N GLN A 74 7.17 0.66 11.30
CA GLN A 74 6.16 0.88 12.32
C GLN A 74 6.63 0.38 13.70
N ARG A 75 7.17 -0.85 13.76
CA ARG A 75 7.64 -1.44 15.01
C ARG A 75 8.80 -0.66 15.62
N ILE A 76 9.75 -0.19 14.81
CA ILE A 76 10.90 0.58 15.26
C ILE A 76 10.43 1.94 15.80
N LEU A 77 9.58 2.65 15.04
CA LEU A 77 9.11 3.97 15.41
C LEU A 77 8.22 3.95 16.66
N LEU A 78 7.29 2.99 16.76
CA LEU A 78 6.43 2.86 17.94
C LEU A 78 7.20 2.53 19.22
N ARG A 79 8.31 1.78 19.12
CA ARG A 79 9.18 1.51 20.27
C ARG A 79 9.92 2.74 20.80
N ARG A 80 10.14 3.74 19.94
CA ARG A 80 10.79 5.01 20.30
C ARG A 80 9.82 6.04 20.87
N LEU A 81 8.53 5.76 20.92
CA LEU A 81 7.54 6.68 21.50
C LEU A 81 7.77 6.82 23.01
N PRO A 82 7.83 8.05 23.52
CA PRO A 82 7.92 8.28 24.97
C PRO A 82 6.69 7.72 25.70
N ARG A 83 6.91 6.97 26.79
CA ARG A 83 5.85 6.32 27.56
C ARG A 83 4.98 7.27 28.40
N GLY A 84 5.31 8.56 28.49
CA GLY A 84 4.62 9.56 29.32
C GLY A 84 3.65 10.46 28.55
N LEU A 85 3.30 10.17 27.32
CA LEU A 85 2.40 11.02 26.53
C LEU A 85 0.93 10.90 26.97
N PRO A 86 0.16 12.03 27.01
CA PRO A 86 -1.29 11.98 27.22
C PRO A 86 -1.95 11.03 26.22
N SER A 87 -2.95 10.27 26.66
CA SER A 87 -3.58 9.19 25.88
C SER A 87 -4.06 9.63 24.47
N ARG A 88 -4.60 10.83 24.35
CA ARG A 88 -5.06 11.40 23.05
C ARG A 88 -3.89 11.70 22.11
N ILE A 89 -2.81 12.30 22.63
CA ILE A 89 -1.62 12.64 21.82
C ILE A 89 -0.90 11.34 21.43
N GLY A 90 -0.75 10.40 22.35
CA GLY A 90 -0.15 9.09 22.09
C GLY A 90 -0.93 8.30 21.02
N TRP A 91 -2.26 8.33 21.07
CA TRP A 91 -3.11 7.71 20.05
C TRP A 91 -2.91 8.35 18.68
N LEU A 92 -2.98 9.69 18.58
CA LEU A 92 -2.81 10.43 17.33
C LEU A 92 -1.43 10.18 16.73
N LEU A 93 -0.37 10.27 17.53
CA LEU A 93 1.00 10.06 17.08
C LEU A 93 1.23 8.62 16.61
N SER A 94 0.68 7.63 17.32
CA SER A 94 0.75 6.24 16.90
C SER A 94 -0.01 5.99 15.59
N TRP A 95 -1.12 6.67 15.37
CA TRP A 95 -1.88 6.60 14.12
C TRP A 95 -1.07 7.19 12.94
N VAL A 96 -0.48 8.38 13.13
CA VAL A 96 0.39 9.02 12.12
C VAL A 96 1.60 8.13 11.79
N ILE A 97 2.25 7.57 12.80
CA ILE A 97 3.40 6.66 12.60
C ILE A 97 2.99 5.44 11.77
N ARG A 98 1.83 4.83 12.06
CA ARG A 98 1.32 3.68 11.30
C ARG A 98 1.03 4.05 9.85
N ALA A 99 0.37 5.19 9.63
CA ALA A 99 0.07 5.68 8.29
C ALA A 99 1.35 5.98 7.49
N ALA A 100 2.31 6.67 8.10
CA ALA A 100 3.60 6.97 7.50
C ALA A 100 4.39 5.69 7.16
N ALA A 101 4.46 4.75 8.10
CA ALA A 101 5.16 3.48 7.90
C ALA A 101 4.51 2.64 6.79
N ALA A 102 3.18 2.60 6.72
CA ALA A 102 2.45 1.93 5.64
C ALA A 102 2.71 2.62 4.29
N SER A 103 2.72 3.95 4.24
CA SER A 103 3.01 4.72 3.02
C SER A 103 4.43 4.46 2.51
N VAL A 104 5.43 4.51 3.40
CA VAL A 104 6.83 4.18 3.06
C VAL A 104 6.93 2.74 2.56
N GLY A 105 6.28 1.79 3.24
CA GLY A 105 6.25 0.40 2.83
C GLY A 105 5.63 0.20 1.46
N ALA A 106 4.47 0.80 1.21
CA ALA A 106 3.79 0.73 -0.09
C ALA A 106 4.68 1.31 -1.21
N THR A 107 5.27 2.49 -0.98
CA THR A 107 6.17 3.13 -1.95
C THR A 107 7.39 2.25 -2.22
N ALA A 108 8.04 1.70 -1.19
CA ALA A 108 9.19 0.80 -1.36
C ALA A 108 8.82 -0.46 -2.17
N GLY A 109 7.62 -1.01 -1.95
CA GLY A 109 7.15 -2.19 -2.69
C GLY A 109 6.71 -1.90 -4.12
N THR A 110 6.24 -0.69 -4.42
CA THR A 110 5.81 -0.31 -5.78
C THR A 110 6.92 0.33 -6.60
N LEU A 111 7.95 0.88 -5.97
CA LEU A 111 9.04 1.62 -6.62
C LEU A 111 9.72 0.86 -7.77
N PRO A 112 10.08 -0.44 -7.63
CA PRO A 112 10.71 -1.18 -8.72
C PRO A 112 9.83 -1.29 -9.97
N VAL A 113 8.51 -1.50 -9.77
CA VAL A 113 7.54 -1.59 -10.88
C VAL A 113 7.29 -0.23 -11.50
N LEU A 114 7.18 0.84 -10.69
CA LEU A 114 7.01 2.22 -11.18
C LEU A 114 8.21 2.64 -12.03
N ALA A 115 9.42 2.37 -11.56
CA ALA A 115 10.64 2.66 -12.31
C ALA A 115 10.69 1.91 -13.64
N ALA A 116 10.31 0.62 -13.65
CA ALA A 116 10.32 -0.21 -14.86
C ALA A 116 9.21 0.14 -15.87
N SER A 117 8.02 0.53 -15.39
CA SER A 117 6.85 0.73 -16.25
C SER A 117 6.63 2.18 -16.68
N PHE A 118 6.99 3.15 -15.82
CA PHE A 118 6.72 4.56 -16.05
C PHE A 118 7.98 5.42 -16.15
N ASN A 119 9.17 4.86 -15.92
CA ASN A 119 10.45 5.58 -15.91
C ASN A 119 10.46 6.81 -14.99
N GLN A 120 9.64 6.80 -13.94
CA GLN A 120 9.48 7.91 -13.01
C GLN A 120 9.40 7.42 -11.58
N ILE A 121 10.05 8.12 -10.68
CA ILE A 121 9.97 7.92 -9.24
C ILE A 121 9.45 9.19 -8.61
N THR A 122 8.32 9.10 -7.90
CA THR A 122 7.73 10.22 -7.16
C THR A 122 8.13 10.17 -5.70
N VAL A 123 9.09 11.00 -5.30
CA VAL A 123 9.61 11.02 -3.92
C VAL A 123 8.58 11.61 -2.93
N PHE A 124 7.85 12.63 -3.36
CA PHE A 124 6.84 13.30 -2.53
C PHE A 124 5.55 12.49 -2.31
N SER A 125 5.36 11.39 -3.04
CA SER A 125 4.18 10.54 -2.88
C SER A 125 4.00 10.02 -1.45
N ILE A 126 5.10 9.79 -0.71
CA ILE A 126 5.06 9.34 0.69
C ILE A 126 4.35 10.38 1.56
N LEU A 127 4.73 11.65 1.41
CA LEU A 127 4.15 12.74 2.20
C LEU A 127 2.68 12.97 1.83
N LEU A 128 2.37 12.98 0.54
CA LEU A 128 1.00 13.12 0.06
C LEU A 128 0.11 11.95 0.51
N ASN A 129 0.61 10.73 0.49
CA ASN A 129 -0.15 9.54 0.90
C ASN A 129 -0.52 9.55 2.39
N ILE A 130 0.29 10.17 3.26
CA ILE A 130 -0.04 10.31 4.68
C ILE A 130 -1.33 11.13 4.86
N LEU A 131 -1.54 12.13 4.01
CA LEU A 131 -2.73 12.98 4.05
C LEU A 131 -3.86 12.41 3.21
N VAL A 132 -3.57 11.99 1.98
CA VAL A 132 -4.57 11.59 0.98
C VAL A 132 -5.23 10.26 1.34
N ILE A 133 -4.49 9.26 1.84
CA ILE A 133 -5.05 7.94 2.15
C ILE A 133 -6.17 8.02 3.21
N PRO A 134 -5.98 8.66 4.38
CA PRO A 134 -7.05 8.76 5.37
C PRO A 134 -8.23 9.59 4.88
N LEU A 135 -7.98 10.69 4.16
CA LEU A 135 -9.04 11.51 3.57
C LEU A 135 -9.84 10.72 2.54
N ALA A 136 -9.17 9.98 1.64
CA ALA A 136 -9.82 9.13 0.66
C ALA A 136 -10.66 8.04 1.33
N SER A 137 -10.14 7.39 2.37
CA SER A 137 -10.86 6.36 3.12
C SER A 137 -12.12 6.92 3.78
N ALA A 138 -12.02 8.11 4.38
CA ALA A 138 -13.17 8.80 4.98
C ALA A 138 -14.18 9.23 3.90
N ALA A 139 -13.73 9.77 2.78
CA ALA A 139 -14.60 10.17 1.67
C ALA A 139 -15.37 8.96 1.10
N ILE A 140 -14.70 7.82 0.88
CA ILE A 140 -15.35 6.58 0.40
C ILE A 140 -16.41 6.10 1.40
N ALA A 141 -16.09 6.09 2.71
CA ALA A 141 -17.05 5.69 3.74
C ALA A 141 -18.27 6.62 3.78
N LEU A 142 -18.07 7.94 3.65
CA LEU A 142 -19.15 8.92 3.59
C LEU A 142 -19.98 8.77 2.33
N VAL A 143 -19.35 8.59 1.16
CA VAL A 143 -20.09 8.35 -0.10
C VAL A 143 -20.95 7.10 0.02
N PHE A 144 -20.40 6.02 0.59
CA PHE A 144 -21.16 4.79 0.80
C PHE A 144 -22.35 5.00 1.75
N ALA A 145 -22.15 5.71 2.87
CA ALA A 145 -23.21 6.05 3.80
C ALA A 145 -24.27 6.94 3.15
N CYS A 146 -23.87 7.94 2.35
CA CYS A 146 -24.81 8.80 1.59
C CYS A 146 -25.60 8.00 0.57
N THR A 147 -24.98 7.03 -0.10
CA THR A 147 -25.68 6.16 -1.06
C THR A 147 -26.77 5.32 -0.37
N LEU A 148 -26.44 4.71 0.78
CA LEU A 148 -27.41 3.94 1.56
C LEU A 148 -28.56 4.84 2.08
N MET A 149 -28.21 6.03 2.57
CA MET A 149 -29.22 6.99 3.03
C MET A 149 -30.10 7.49 1.89
N GLY A 150 -29.54 7.65 0.70
CA GLY A 150 -30.28 8.06 -0.51
C GLY A 150 -31.34 7.05 -0.97
N LEU A 151 -31.14 5.76 -0.66
CA LEU A 151 -32.14 4.71 -0.93
C LEU A 151 -33.40 4.88 -0.08
N VAL A 152 -33.27 5.51 1.12
CA VAL A 152 -34.38 5.70 2.05
C VAL A 152 -34.95 7.13 1.96
N PHE A 153 -34.06 8.14 1.89
CA PHE A 153 -34.46 9.55 1.91
C PHE A 153 -33.49 10.41 1.07
N ALA A 154 -33.81 10.54 -0.21
CA ALA A 154 -33.00 11.24 -1.20
C ALA A 154 -32.62 12.70 -0.85
N PRO A 155 -33.53 13.59 -0.34
CA PRO A 155 -33.15 14.97 -0.06
C PRO A 155 -32.13 15.11 1.07
N ALA A 156 -32.18 14.28 2.11
CA ALA A 156 -31.14 14.30 3.17
C ALA A 156 -29.78 13.81 2.65
N ALA A 157 -29.80 12.78 1.82
CA ALA A 157 -28.58 12.28 1.22
C ALA A 157 -27.88 13.33 0.36
N ALA A 158 -28.63 14.17 -0.38
CA ALA A 158 -28.08 15.24 -1.20
C ALA A 158 -27.33 16.29 -0.35
N VAL A 159 -27.85 16.64 0.82
CA VAL A 159 -27.21 17.60 1.74
C VAL A 159 -25.90 17.00 2.33
N VAL A 160 -25.95 15.74 2.77
CA VAL A 160 -24.78 15.09 3.37
C VAL A 160 -23.70 14.78 2.32
N ALA A 161 -24.08 14.53 1.07
CA ALA A 161 -23.17 14.29 -0.04
C ALA A 161 -22.25 15.50 -0.36
N TYR A 162 -22.58 16.69 0.12
CA TYR A 162 -21.71 17.86 -0.01
C TYR A 162 -20.39 17.68 0.74
N ILE A 163 -20.40 16.96 1.88
CA ILE A 163 -19.18 16.73 2.70
C ILE A 163 -18.11 15.93 1.93
N PRO A 164 -18.40 14.72 1.42
CA PRO A 164 -17.42 13.98 0.65
C PRO A 164 -17.05 14.68 -0.67
N MET A 165 -17.95 15.45 -1.27
CA MET A 165 -17.67 16.24 -2.45
C MET A 165 -16.57 17.28 -2.16
N VAL A 166 -16.68 18.06 -1.09
CA VAL A 166 -15.65 19.03 -0.66
C VAL A 166 -14.35 18.34 -0.33
N MET A 167 -14.40 17.17 0.34
CA MET A 167 -13.18 16.40 0.63
C MET A 167 -12.47 15.96 -0.65
N ILE A 168 -13.19 15.46 -1.65
CA ILE A 168 -12.61 15.01 -2.93
C ILE A 168 -12.01 16.20 -3.68
N HIS A 169 -12.73 17.35 -3.76
CA HIS A 169 -12.20 18.57 -4.39
C HIS A 169 -10.93 19.08 -3.67
N GLY A 170 -10.94 19.09 -2.32
CA GLY A 170 -9.76 19.46 -1.55
C GLY A 170 -8.56 18.54 -1.83
N MET A 171 -8.79 17.23 -1.90
CA MET A 171 -7.75 16.27 -2.25
C MET A 171 -7.20 16.49 -3.65
N THR A 172 -8.07 16.65 -4.65
CA THR A 172 -7.65 16.88 -6.03
C THR A 172 -6.90 18.21 -6.18
N ALA A 173 -7.28 19.25 -5.45
CA ALA A 173 -6.58 20.52 -5.41
C ALA A 173 -5.17 20.38 -4.81
N VAL A 174 -5.03 19.67 -3.68
CA VAL A 174 -3.72 19.42 -3.05
C VAL A 174 -2.82 18.59 -3.95
N ILE A 175 -3.35 17.54 -4.57
CA ILE A 175 -2.59 16.70 -5.51
C ILE A 175 -2.17 17.51 -6.74
N GLY A 176 -3.08 18.31 -7.30
CA GLY A 176 -2.80 19.15 -8.47
C GLY A 176 -1.74 20.23 -8.18
N TRP A 177 -1.83 20.87 -7.00
CA TRP A 177 -0.81 21.81 -6.56
C TRP A 177 0.55 21.11 -6.39
N ALA A 178 0.56 19.96 -5.74
CA ALA A 178 1.77 19.17 -5.53
C ALA A 178 2.39 18.73 -6.87
N ALA A 179 1.59 18.28 -7.82
CA ALA A 179 2.05 17.85 -9.14
C ALA A 179 2.71 18.99 -9.95
N GLY A 180 2.35 20.25 -9.66
CA GLY A 180 2.95 21.43 -10.27
C GLY A 180 4.31 21.84 -9.71
N LEU A 181 4.77 21.25 -8.61
CA LEU A 181 6.05 21.58 -8.00
C LEU A 181 7.22 20.96 -8.81
N PRO A 182 8.26 21.74 -9.14
CA PRO A 182 9.43 21.20 -9.82
C PRO A 182 10.15 20.16 -8.96
N GLY A 183 10.57 19.06 -9.57
CA GLY A 183 11.28 17.97 -8.87
C GLY A 183 10.41 16.90 -8.22
N MET A 184 9.09 16.93 -8.41
CA MET A 184 8.15 15.92 -7.88
C MET A 184 8.36 14.53 -8.49
N ALA A 185 8.68 14.45 -9.77
CA ALA A 185 8.98 13.23 -10.48
C ALA A 185 10.42 13.26 -10.99
N ILE A 186 11.21 12.29 -10.58
CA ILE A 186 12.56 12.07 -11.09
C ILE A 186 12.44 11.03 -12.19
N THR A 187 12.86 11.40 -13.42
CA THR A 187 12.96 10.45 -14.52
C THR A 187 14.15 9.53 -14.29
N VAL A 188 13.90 8.24 -14.30
CA VAL A 188 14.93 7.20 -14.11
C VAL A 188 14.92 6.32 -15.37
N PRO A 189 16.08 5.92 -15.91
CA PRO A 189 16.11 4.94 -16.99
C PRO A 189 15.44 3.65 -16.52
N SER A 190 14.71 2.97 -17.42
CA SER A 190 13.99 1.74 -17.12
C SER A 190 14.96 0.66 -16.61
N PRO A 191 14.84 0.20 -15.36
CA PRO A 191 15.69 -0.88 -14.87
C PRO A 191 15.33 -2.18 -15.59
N PRO A 192 16.31 -3.00 -15.96
CA PRO A 192 16.05 -4.31 -16.52
C PRO A 192 15.36 -5.22 -15.48
N TRP A 193 14.64 -6.23 -15.95
CA TRP A 193 13.78 -7.10 -15.12
C TRP A 193 14.50 -7.77 -13.94
N TYR A 194 15.79 -8.08 -14.09
CA TYR A 194 16.58 -8.69 -13.01
C TYR A 194 16.84 -7.74 -11.83
N ILE A 195 16.93 -6.43 -12.08
CA ILE A 195 17.01 -5.42 -11.00
C ILE A 195 15.70 -5.39 -10.21
N VAL A 196 14.57 -5.46 -10.89
CA VAL A 196 13.24 -5.52 -10.23
C VAL A 196 13.15 -6.75 -9.33
N LEU A 197 13.58 -7.93 -9.83
CA LEU A 197 13.63 -9.16 -9.03
C LEU A 197 14.60 -9.03 -7.85
N ALA A 198 15.78 -8.45 -8.04
CA ALA A 198 16.76 -8.22 -6.99
C ALA A 198 16.18 -7.32 -5.87
N CYS A 199 15.47 -6.25 -6.24
CA CYS A 199 14.79 -5.38 -5.27
C CYS A 199 13.75 -6.14 -4.43
N TYR A 200 12.90 -6.98 -5.05
CA TYR A 200 11.95 -7.80 -4.31
C TYR A 200 12.61 -8.86 -3.44
N ALA A 201 13.69 -9.48 -3.92
CA ALA A 201 14.48 -10.40 -3.12
C ALA A 201 15.10 -9.70 -1.89
N LEU A 202 15.64 -8.48 -2.05
CA LEU A 202 16.15 -7.67 -0.95
C LEU A 202 15.06 -7.31 0.07
N LEU A 203 13.87 -6.90 -0.39
CA LEU A 203 12.72 -6.63 0.47
C LEU A 203 12.31 -7.88 1.26
N PHE A 204 12.32 -9.05 0.62
CA PHE A 204 11.99 -10.32 1.27
C PHE A 204 13.06 -10.74 2.28
N LEU A 205 14.35 -10.66 1.92
CA LEU A 205 15.48 -10.94 2.80
C LEU A 205 15.48 -10.03 4.04
N GLY A 206 15.12 -8.75 3.87
CA GLY A 206 14.95 -7.79 4.95
C GLY A 206 13.75 -8.08 5.85
N SER A 207 12.81 -8.92 5.45
CA SER A 207 11.56 -9.14 6.16
C SER A 207 11.72 -10.00 7.43
N LYS A 208 10.72 -9.92 8.32
CA LYS A 208 10.65 -10.77 9.53
C LYS A 208 10.41 -12.26 9.21
N TYR A 209 9.97 -12.58 8.01
CA TYR A 209 9.61 -13.92 7.58
C TYR A 209 10.81 -14.80 7.26
N MET A 210 11.97 -14.23 7.08
CA MET A 210 13.19 -14.99 6.86
C MET A 210 13.86 -15.33 8.19
N LEU A 211 13.99 -16.62 8.49
CA LEU A 211 14.63 -17.16 9.70
C LEU A 211 16.17 -17.07 9.67
N ALA A 212 16.76 -16.58 8.59
CA ALA A 212 18.20 -16.49 8.42
C ALA A 212 18.86 -15.47 9.36
N ASN A 213 20.07 -15.79 9.80
CA ASN A 213 20.91 -14.93 10.62
C ASN A 213 21.14 -13.57 9.93
N VAL A 214 21.21 -12.50 10.73
CA VAL A 214 21.41 -11.12 10.25
C VAL A 214 22.62 -10.99 9.31
N ARG A 215 23.69 -11.74 9.58
CA ARG A 215 24.91 -11.78 8.74
C ARG A 215 24.64 -12.36 7.35
N LEU A 216 23.83 -13.42 7.26
CA LEU A 216 23.46 -14.02 5.99
C LEU A 216 22.56 -13.11 5.17
N LYS A 217 21.64 -12.38 5.83
CA LYS A 217 20.80 -11.35 5.19
C LYS A 217 21.63 -10.22 4.61
N ALA A 218 22.63 -9.73 5.37
CA ALA A 218 23.52 -8.68 4.93
C ALA A 218 24.40 -9.14 3.76
N ALA A 219 24.94 -10.36 3.82
CA ALA A 219 25.77 -10.92 2.73
C ALA A 219 24.95 -11.14 1.45
N ALA A 220 23.75 -11.72 1.55
CA ALA A 220 22.87 -11.91 0.41
C ALA A 220 22.40 -10.57 -0.18
N GLY A 221 22.09 -9.59 0.66
CA GLY A 221 21.74 -8.23 0.25
C GLY A 221 22.87 -7.54 -0.49
N ALA A 222 24.11 -7.62 0.04
CA ALA A 222 25.28 -7.06 -0.61
C ALA A 222 25.60 -7.75 -1.95
N ALA A 223 25.47 -9.07 -2.03
CA ALA A 223 25.69 -9.83 -3.27
C ALA A 223 24.67 -9.44 -4.36
N LEU A 224 23.37 -9.29 -4.00
CA LEU A 224 22.34 -8.86 -4.93
C LEU A 224 22.52 -7.40 -5.36
N ALA A 225 22.89 -6.50 -4.44
CA ALA A 225 23.21 -5.11 -4.77
C ALA A 225 24.43 -5.01 -5.70
N PHE A 226 25.47 -5.79 -5.45
CA PHE A 226 26.65 -5.85 -6.30
C PHE A 226 26.33 -6.40 -7.70
N ALA A 227 25.53 -7.47 -7.78
CA ALA A 227 25.07 -8.01 -9.06
C ALA A 227 24.20 -7.01 -9.85
N ALA A 228 23.37 -6.21 -9.16
CA ALA A 228 22.57 -5.17 -9.77
C ALA A 228 23.39 -3.95 -10.25
N LEU A 229 24.53 -3.68 -9.63
CA LEU A 229 25.44 -2.59 -10.04
C LEU A 229 26.41 -3.01 -11.15
N ALA A 230 26.71 -4.32 -11.27
CA ALA A 230 27.64 -4.87 -12.26
C ALA A 230 26.95 -5.21 -13.61
N ALA A 231 25.63 -5.12 -13.66
CA ALA A 231 24.81 -5.40 -14.84
C ALA A 231 24.28 -4.12 -15.48
#